data_d7ff210e303595e73d7e4b2243180303
#
_entry.id   d7ff210e303595e73d7e4b2243180303
#
_cell.length_a   1.000
_cell.length_b   1.000
_cell.length_c   1.000
_cell.angle_alpha   90.00
_cell.angle_beta   90.00
_cell.angle_gamma   90.00
#
_symmetry.space_group_name_H-M   'P 1'
#
loop_
_entity.id
_entity.type
_entity.pdbx_description
1 polymer ?
#
loop_
_entity_poly.entity_id
_entity_poly.type
_entity_poly.pdbx_seq_one_letter_code
_entity_poly.pdbx_strand_id
1 'polypeptide(L)'
;ISFALFFCLCALAGFAQNSKPLDLKEIVSGEFIPQNISGVIPIPGDGEHYSQMNADKTQIIKYSFKTGKPVEVLFDAATARECPFKKFDSYSFAPDGSKLLIATETVPVYRHSYTAVHYIYSLKRNLDGKINNVVEKLSDGGPQQVPIFSPDGNQVAFVRDNNIFLVKLLYGNSESQVTED
;
A
#
# COMPACT_ATOMS: atom_id res chain seq x y z
N ILE A 1 13.34 51.95 44.08
CA ILE A 1 13.47 50.52 44.55
C ILE A 1 12.10 49.85 44.58
N SER A 2 10.99 50.54 44.90
CA SER A 2 9.63 49.97 44.98
C SER A 2 9.03 49.54 43.63
N PHE A 3 9.43 50.16 42.50
CA PHE A 3 8.88 49.90 41.16
C PHE A 3 9.46 48.62 40.55
N ALA A 4 10.72 48.28 40.84
CA ALA A 4 11.38 47.08 40.36
C ALA A 4 10.87 45.79 41.03
N LEU A 5 10.40 45.91 42.30
CA LEU A 5 9.84 44.77 43.03
C LEU A 5 8.46 44.37 42.49
N PHE A 6 7.67 45.33 41.99
CA PHE A 6 6.34 45.08 41.44
C PHE A 6 6.41 44.40 40.07
N PHE A 7 7.45 44.71 39.29
CA PHE A 7 7.65 44.07 37.95
C PHE A 7 8.12 42.63 38.06
N CYS A 8 8.88 42.30 39.13
CA CYS A 8 9.31 40.92 39.38
C CYS A 8 8.16 39.97 39.82
N LEU A 9 7.13 40.51 40.51
CA LEU A 9 5.98 39.72 40.95
C LEU A 9 5.02 39.36 39.79
N CYS A 10 4.95 40.20 38.75
CA CYS A 10 4.10 39.90 37.57
C CYS A 10 4.71 38.84 36.63
N ALA A 11 6.02 38.61 36.70
CA ALA A 11 6.68 37.59 35.87
C ALA A 11 6.49 36.16 36.39
N LEU A 12 5.95 35.99 37.61
CA LEU A 12 5.66 34.67 38.21
C LEU A 12 4.21 34.20 38.03
N ALA A 13 3.35 35.00 37.34
CA ALA A 13 2.09 34.47 36.83
C ALA A 13 2.38 33.52 35.63
N GLY A 14 3.06 32.45 35.91
CA GLY A 14 3.18 31.35 34.97
C GLY A 14 1.77 30.93 34.56
N PHE A 15 1.50 30.92 33.28
CA PHE A 15 0.31 30.34 32.71
C PHE A 15 0.21 28.88 33.17
N ALA A 16 -0.51 28.67 34.29
CA ALA A 16 -0.96 27.33 34.61
C ALA A 16 -1.88 26.95 33.47
N GLN A 17 -1.35 26.17 32.48
CA GLN A 17 -2.21 25.50 31.52
C GLN A 17 -3.22 24.72 32.35
N ASN A 18 -4.49 24.98 32.13
CA ASN A 18 -5.58 24.14 32.61
C ASN A 18 -5.45 22.78 31.95
N SER A 19 -4.51 21.96 32.42
CA SER A 19 -4.39 20.59 32.03
C SER A 19 -5.57 19.83 32.61
N LYS A 20 -6.48 19.40 31.76
CA LYS A 20 -7.56 18.50 32.16
C LYS A 20 -6.92 17.26 32.79
N PRO A 21 -7.28 16.84 34.01
CA PRO A 21 -6.79 15.62 34.57
C PRO A 21 -7.20 14.43 33.67
N LEU A 22 -6.29 13.51 33.46
CA LEU A 22 -6.58 12.26 32.69
C LEU A 22 -7.61 11.43 33.46
N ASP A 23 -8.72 11.14 32.83
CA ASP A 23 -9.73 10.21 33.34
C ASP A 23 -9.54 8.82 32.73
N LEU A 24 -9.58 7.77 33.57
CA LEU A 24 -9.47 6.39 33.13
C LEU A 24 -10.53 6.04 32.07
N LYS A 25 -11.74 6.59 32.19
CA LYS A 25 -12.82 6.37 31.24
C LYS A 25 -12.46 6.90 29.85
N GLU A 26 -11.83 8.06 29.76
CA GLU A 26 -11.38 8.66 28.49
C GLU A 26 -10.24 7.85 27.84
N ILE A 27 -9.33 7.31 28.66
CA ILE A 27 -8.26 6.42 28.19
C ILE A 27 -8.84 5.13 27.59
N VAL A 28 -9.76 4.50 28.32
CA VAL A 28 -10.38 3.22 27.90
C VAL A 28 -11.35 3.41 26.74
N SER A 29 -12.01 4.58 26.62
CA SER A 29 -12.91 4.88 25.49
C SER A 29 -12.20 5.07 24.17
N GLY A 30 -10.85 5.20 24.18
CA GLY A 30 -10.06 5.43 22.98
C GLY A 30 -10.00 6.89 22.51
N GLU A 31 -10.40 7.85 23.36
CA GLU A 31 -10.35 9.28 23.02
C GLU A 31 -8.94 9.77 22.68
N PHE A 32 -7.92 9.12 23.25
CA PHE A 32 -6.51 9.44 23.00
C PHE A 32 -5.82 8.55 21.98
N ILE A 33 -6.57 7.70 21.25
CA ILE A 33 -5.99 6.89 20.17
C ILE A 33 -5.59 7.85 19.04
N PRO A 34 -4.29 7.91 18.68
CA PRO A 34 -3.86 8.78 17.60
C PRO A 34 -4.47 8.33 16.29
N GLN A 35 -4.91 9.27 15.47
CA GLN A 35 -5.31 8.98 14.11
C GLN A 35 -4.06 8.62 13.30
N ASN A 36 -3.91 7.35 13.00
CA ASN A 36 -2.82 6.86 12.18
C ASN A 36 -3.22 6.89 10.71
N ILE A 37 -2.34 7.43 9.88
CA ILE A 37 -2.43 7.24 8.43
C ILE A 37 -1.87 5.84 8.15
N SER A 38 -2.72 4.92 7.75
CA SER A 38 -2.34 3.55 7.39
C SER A 38 -2.50 3.30 5.89
N GLY A 39 -1.77 2.31 5.37
CA GLY A 39 -1.92 1.88 3.97
C GLY A 39 -1.33 2.84 2.93
N VAL A 40 -0.47 3.76 3.34
CA VAL A 40 0.28 4.65 2.43
C VAL A 40 1.43 3.87 1.80
N ILE A 41 1.40 3.73 0.47
CA ILE A 41 2.46 3.07 -0.30
C ILE A 41 3.11 4.10 -1.22
N PRO A 42 4.42 4.34 -1.10
CA PRO A 42 5.15 5.21 -2.02
C PRO A 42 5.07 4.70 -3.45
N ILE A 43 4.94 5.60 -4.42
CA ILE A 43 4.99 5.26 -5.84
C ILE A 43 6.45 5.36 -6.28
N PRO A 44 7.07 4.28 -6.79
CA PRO A 44 8.45 4.31 -7.21
C PRO A 44 8.72 5.39 -8.28
N GLY A 45 9.76 6.19 -8.05
CA GLY A 45 10.12 7.30 -8.95
C GLY A 45 9.26 8.56 -8.85
N ASP A 46 8.22 8.58 -7.99
CA ASP A 46 7.34 9.72 -7.79
C ASP A 46 7.48 10.25 -6.34
N GLY A 47 8.25 11.32 -6.17
CA GLY A 47 8.48 11.94 -4.85
C GLY A 47 7.33 12.84 -4.36
N GLU A 48 6.33 13.11 -5.19
CA GLU A 48 5.24 14.06 -4.89
C GLU A 48 3.93 13.36 -4.48
N HIS A 49 3.81 12.07 -4.77
CA HIS A 49 2.57 11.32 -4.58
C HIS A 49 2.80 9.99 -3.87
N TYR A 50 1.72 9.52 -3.28
CA TYR A 50 1.61 8.18 -2.71
C TYR A 50 0.34 7.51 -3.23
N SER A 51 0.24 6.22 -3.06
CA SER A 51 -0.98 5.46 -3.34
C SER A 51 -1.58 4.89 -2.07
N GLN A 52 -2.87 4.68 -2.11
CA GLN A 52 -3.63 4.05 -1.03
C GLN A 52 -4.79 3.25 -1.61
N MET A 53 -5.07 2.10 -1.01
CA MET A 53 -6.28 1.34 -1.30
C MET A 53 -7.49 2.02 -0.64
N ASN A 54 -8.63 2.07 -1.35
CA ASN A 54 -9.86 2.59 -0.77
C ASN A 54 -10.42 1.64 0.33
N ALA A 55 -11.35 2.16 1.16
CA ALA A 55 -11.94 1.40 2.26
C ALA A 55 -12.69 0.12 1.80
N ASP A 56 -13.26 0.15 0.61
CA ASP A 56 -14.00 -0.99 0.05
C ASP A 56 -13.10 -2.06 -0.56
N LYS A 57 -11.78 -1.81 -0.64
CA LYS A 57 -10.78 -2.69 -1.24
C LYS A 57 -11.02 -2.98 -2.72
N THR A 58 -11.49 -1.98 -3.46
CA THR A 58 -11.85 -2.09 -4.88
C THR A 58 -10.98 -1.23 -5.77
N GLN A 59 -10.33 -0.18 -5.22
CA GLN A 59 -9.56 0.80 -5.97
C GLN A 59 -8.20 1.08 -5.33
N ILE A 60 -7.22 1.40 -6.17
CA ILE A 60 -5.93 2.00 -5.76
C ILE A 60 -5.93 3.43 -6.27
N ILE A 61 -5.81 4.38 -5.35
CA ILE A 61 -5.93 5.80 -5.64
C ILE A 61 -4.59 6.49 -5.36
N LYS A 62 -4.16 7.34 -6.27
CA LYS A 62 -3.00 8.21 -6.15
C LYS A 62 -3.39 9.49 -5.44
N TYR A 63 -2.61 9.89 -4.43
CA TYR A 63 -2.80 11.09 -3.62
C TYR A 63 -1.56 11.98 -3.67
N SER A 64 -1.75 13.28 -3.55
CA SER A 64 -0.65 14.24 -3.41
C SER A 64 -0.19 14.35 -1.95
N PHE A 65 1.11 14.20 -1.68
CA PHE A 65 1.67 14.47 -0.35
C PHE A 65 1.44 15.92 0.11
N LYS A 66 1.45 16.87 -0.83
CA LYS A 66 1.29 18.29 -0.51
C LYS A 66 -0.12 18.64 -0.04
N THR A 67 -1.15 18.02 -0.61
CA THR A 67 -2.54 18.42 -0.38
C THR A 67 -3.37 17.35 0.35
N GLY A 68 -2.91 16.12 0.42
CA GLY A 68 -3.66 14.97 0.90
C GLY A 68 -4.88 14.61 0.03
N LYS A 69 -5.04 15.25 -1.14
CA LYS A 69 -6.20 15.03 -2.01
C LYS A 69 -5.93 13.96 -3.06
N PRO A 70 -6.98 13.22 -3.49
CA PRO A 70 -6.85 12.28 -4.59
C PRO A 70 -6.53 13.02 -5.89
N VAL A 71 -5.67 12.41 -6.71
CA VAL A 71 -5.20 12.93 -7.99
C VAL A 71 -5.71 12.07 -9.14
N GLU A 72 -5.59 10.74 -9.01
CA GLU A 72 -5.89 9.78 -10.07
C GLU A 72 -6.26 8.42 -9.48
N VAL A 73 -7.15 7.69 -10.15
CA VAL A 73 -7.39 6.27 -9.87
C VAL A 73 -6.40 5.45 -10.71
N LEU A 74 -5.47 4.78 -10.05
CA LEU A 74 -4.46 3.94 -10.71
C LEU A 74 -5.02 2.58 -11.13
N PHE A 75 -5.94 2.04 -10.35
CA PHE A 75 -6.60 0.76 -10.59
C PHE A 75 -8.01 0.76 -10.03
N ASP A 76 -8.94 0.18 -10.77
CA ASP A 76 -10.33 -0.03 -10.35
C ASP A 76 -10.80 -1.41 -10.81
N ALA A 77 -11.10 -2.30 -9.86
CA ALA A 77 -11.55 -3.66 -10.12
C ALA A 77 -12.89 -3.73 -10.90
N ALA A 78 -13.72 -2.69 -10.81
CA ALA A 78 -14.99 -2.64 -11.51
C ALA A 78 -14.87 -2.31 -13.01
N THR A 79 -13.80 -1.60 -13.40
CA THR A 79 -13.58 -1.15 -14.77
C THR A 79 -12.43 -1.85 -15.49
N ALA A 80 -11.57 -2.53 -14.74
CA ALA A 80 -10.46 -3.29 -15.30
C ALA A 80 -10.99 -4.51 -16.10
N ARG A 81 -10.43 -4.70 -17.30
CA ARG A 81 -10.78 -5.81 -18.16
C ARG A 81 -10.16 -7.10 -17.68
N GLU A 82 -10.84 -8.21 -17.88
CA GLU A 82 -10.40 -9.56 -17.49
C GLU A 82 -10.11 -9.68 -15.98
N CYS A 83 -10.71 -8.79 -15.19
CA CYS A 83 -10.57 -8.79 -13.73
C CYS A 83 -11.52 -9.84 -13.12
N PRO A 84 -10.98 -10.95 -12.54
CA PRO A 84 -11.82 -12.01 -12.01
C PRO A 84 -12.30 -11.74 -10.58
N PHE A 85 -11.84 -10.67 -9.95
CA PHE A 85 -12.16 -10.34 -8.57
C PHE A 85 -12.85 -8.97 -8.46
N LYS A 86 -13.63 -8.79 -7.40
CA LYS A 86 -14.29 -7.51 -7.09
C LYS A 86 -13.53 -6.72 -6.02
N LYS A 87 -12.78 -7.43 -5.16
CA LYS A 87 -11.99 -6.88 -4.06
C LYS A 87 -10.63 -7.54 -4.05
N PHE A 88 -9.65 -6.85 -3.50
CA PHE A 88 -8.29 -7.36 -3.32
C PHE A 88 -7.77 -7.05 -1.92
N ASP A 89 -6.79 -7.81 -1.45
CA ASP A 89 -6.32 -7.74 -0.06
C ASP A 89 -5.13 -6.81 0.12
N SER A 90 -4.23 -6.79 -0.86
CA SER A 90 -3.04 -5.94 -0.86
C SER A 90 -2.50 -5.75 -2.27
N TYR A 91 -1.54 -4.83 -2.41
CA TYR A 91 -0.83 -4.61 -3.66
C TYR A 91 0.59 -4.10 -3.41
N SER A 92 1.44 -4.26 -4.39
CA SER A 92 2.78 -3.65 -4.42
C SER A 92 3.11 -3.17 -5.83
N PHE A 93 4.06 -2.23 -5.92
CA PHE A 93 4.57 -1.76 -7.20
C PHE A 93 5.77 -2.58 -7.66
N ALA A 94 5.93 -2.72 -8.97
CA ALA A 94 7.23 -3.04 -9.54
C ALA A 94 8.25 -1.93 -9.21
N PRO A 95 9.55 -2.24 -9.08
CA PRO A 95 10.57 -1.24 -8.71
C PRO A 95 10.65 -0.04 -9.65
N ASP A 96 10.29 -0.21 -10.92
CA ASP A 96 10.22 0.84 -11.93
C ASP A 96 8.90 1.62 -11.95
N GLY A 97 7.96 1.30 -11.05
CA GLY A 97 6.63 1.91 -10.99
C GLY A 97 5.68 1.55 -12.14
N SER A 98 6.10 0.67 -13.05
CA SER A 98 5.36 0.38 -14.28
C SER A 98 4.21 -0.61 -14.14
N LYS A 99 4.19 -1.39 -13.07
CA LYS A 99 3.21 -2.46 -12.83
C LYS A 99 2.79 -2.52 -11.37
N LEU A 100 1.61 -3.07 -11.16
CA LEU A 100 1.10 -3.48 -9.84
C LEU A 100 1.07 -5.01 -9.77
N LEU A 101 1.45 -5.54 -8.62
CA LEU A 101 1.20 -6.90 -8.20
C LEU A 101 0.06 -6.84 -7.18
N ILE A 102 -1.08 -7.42 -7.51
CA ILE A 102 -2.31 -7.35 -6.71
C ILE A 102 -2.55 -8.74 -6.11
N ALA A 103 -2.74 -8.81 -4.78
CA ALA A 103 -3.02 -10.03 -4.06
C ALA A 103 -4.50 -10.15 -3.70
N THR A 104 -5.04 -11.34 -3.91
CA THR A 104 -6.42 -11.72 -3.56
C THR A 104 -6.42 -13.07 -2.86
N GLU A 105 -7.52 -13.43 -2.22
CA GLU A 105 -7.70 -14.74 -1.58
C GLU A 105 -6.56 -15.06 -0.60
N THR A 106 -6.16 -14.07 0.19
CA THR A 106 -5.05 -14.20 1.14
C THR A 106 -5.41 -15.13 2.28
N VAL A 107 -4.66 -16.22 2.41
CA VAL A 107 -4.80 -17.20 3.51
C VAL A 107 -3.56 -17.13 4.39
N PRO A 108 -3.69 -16.72 5.67
CA PRO A 108 -2.56 -16.71 6.60
C PRO A 108 -2.03 -18.14 6.83
N VAL A 109 -0.71 -18.31 6.75
CA VAL A 109 -0.01 -19.54 7.08
C VAL A 109 0.57 -19.45 8.48
N TYR A 110 1.23 -18.32 8.76
CA TYR A 110 1.80 -18.02 10.07
C TYR A 110 1.81 -16.51 10.29
N ARG A 111 2.43 -16.01 11.38
CA ARG A 111 2.39 -14.59 11.81
C ARG A 111 2.68 -13.60 10.68
N HIS A 112 3.64 -13.89 9.82
CA HIS A 112 4.08 -13.01 8.73
C HIS A 112 4.08 -13.68 7.36
N SER A 113 3.62 -14.93 7.27
CA SER A 113 3.54 -15.68 6.01
C SER A 113 2.09 -15.95 5.62
N TYR A 114 1.84 -15.89 4.35
CA TYR A 114 0.53 -16.15 3.76
C TYR A 114 0.69 -16.72 2.35
N THR A 115 -0.34 -17.38 1.87
CA THR A 115 -0.54 -17.69 0.46
C THR A 115 -1.58 -16.75 -0.12
N ALA A 116 -1.44 -16.38 -1.38
CA ALA A 116 -2.44 -15.57 -2.09
C ALA A 116 -2.41 -15.86 -3.59
N VAL A 117 -3.50 -15.57 -4.28
CA VAL A 117 -3.52 -15.53 -5.75
C VAL A 117 -3.12 -14.13 -6.20
N HIS A 118 -2.11 -14.05 -7.06
CA HIS A 118 -1.58 -12.77 -7.51
C HIS A 118 -1.91 -12.48 -8.96
N TYR A 119 -2.08 -11.18 -9.24
CA TYR A 119 -2.38 -10.65 -10.55
C TYR A 119 -1.44 -9.50 -10.89
N ILE A 120 -1.13 -9.36 -12.16
CA ILE A 120 -0.33 -8.26 -12.70
C ILE A 120 -1.25 -7.27 -13.39
N TYR A 121 -1.02 -5.99 -13.14
CA TYR A 121 -1.70 -4.89 -13.83
C TYR A 121 -0.68 -3.86 -14.29
N SER A 122 -0.66 -3.55 -15.58
CA SER A 122 0.27 -2.59 -16.16
C SER A 122 -0.23 -1.16 -16.00
N LEU A 123 0.62 -0.29 -15.47
CA LEU A 123 0.39 1.16 -15.40
C LEU A 123 0.98 1.92 -16.60
N LYS A 124 1.67 1.21 -17.51
CA LYS A 124 2.25 1.82 -18.71
C LYS A 124 1.14 2.35 -19.62
N ARG A 125 1.33 3.60 -20.06
CA ARG A 125 0.44 4.22 -21.03
C ARG A 125 0.89 3.91 -22.45
N ASN A 126 -0.06 3.62 -23.31
CA ASN A 126 0.16 3.46 -24.75
C ASN A 126 0.48 4.79 -25.42
N LEU A 127 0.75 4.78 -26.72
CA LEU A 127 1.02 5.99 -27.51
C LEU A 127 -0.13 7.00 -27.50
N ASP A 128 -1.34 6.53 -27.30
CA ASP A 128 -2.56 7.36 -27.15
C ASP A 128 -2.78 7.86 -25.71
N GLY A 129 -1.81 7.63 -24.81
CA GLY A 129 -1.85 8.03 -23.40
C GLY A 129 -2.75 7.19 -22.49
N LYS A 130 -3.35 6.11 -23.00
CA LYS A 130 -4.24 5.22 -22.22
C LYS A 130 -3.51 4.02 -21.66
N ILE A 131 -3.91 3.60 -20.46
CA ILE A 131 -3.48 2.34 -19.86
C ILE A 131 -4.20 1.19 -20.57
N ASN A 132 -3.53 0.06 -20.74
CA ASN A 132 -4.13 -1.14 -21.35
C ASN A 132 -5.31 -1.71 -20.54
N ASN A 133 -5.38 -1.42 -19.26
CA ASN A 133 -6.48 -1.75 -18.35
C ASN A 133 -6.88 -3.24 -18.33
N VAL A 134 -5.90 -4.14 -18.48
CA VAL A 134 -6.08 -5.60 -18.42
C VAL A 134 -5.44 -6.14 -17.15
N VAL A 135 -6.14 -7.04 -16.47
CA VAL A 135 -5.64 -7.79 -15.32
C VAL A 135 -5.19 -9.16 -15.81
N GLU A 136 -3.94 -9.50 -15.56
CA GLU A 136 -3.36 -10.79 -15.95
C GLU A 136 -3.06 -11.62 -14.71
N LYS A 137 -3.46 -12.89 -14.68
CA LYS A 137 -3.10 -13.79 -13.59
C LYS A 137 -1.60 -14.09 -13.62
N LEU A 138 -0.93 -14.04 -12.46
CA LEU A 138 0.51 -14.28 -12.38
C LEU A 138 0.86 -15.74 -12.72
N SER A 139 0.06 -16.69 -12.23
CA SER A 139 0.29 -18.14 -12.36
C SER A 139 -1.01 -18.91 -12.29
N ASP A 140 -1.16 -19.94 -13.12
CA ASP A 140 -2.30 -20.86 -13.10
C ASP A 140 -2.10 -22.04 -12.13
N GLY A 141 -0.89 -22.23 -11.61
CA GLY A 141 -0.54 -23.37 -10.75
C GLY A 141 -1.02 -23.28 -9.30
N GLY A 142 -1.79 -22.26 -8.93
CA GLY A 142 -2.33 -22.10 -7.57
C GLY A 142 -1.75 -20.92 -6.80
N PRO A 143 -2.07 -20.77 -5.50
CA PRO A 143 -1.62 -19.67 -4.66
C PRO A 143 -0.09 -19.61 -4.51
N GLN A 144 0.45 -18.40 -4.38
CA GLN A 144 1.88 -18.15 -4.27
C GLN A 144 2.23 -17.56 -2.90
N GLN A 145 3.47 -17.76 -2.46
CA GLN A 145 4.07 -17.16 -1.28
C GLN A 145 5.21 -16.23 -1.70
N VAL A 146 5.36 -15.11 -0.99
CA VAL A 146 6.49 -14.17 -1.10
C VAL A 146 6.82 -13.78 -2.55
N PRO A 147 5.85 -13.33 -3.36
CA PRO A 147 6.15 -12.90 -4.71
C PRO A 147 7.01 -11.63 -4.70
N ILE A 148 8.09 -11.62 -5.51
CA ILE A 148 9.04 -10.51 -5.61
C ILE A 148 9.30 -10.20 -7.08
N PHE A 149 9.17 -8.92 -7.45
CA PHE A 149 9.61 -8.46 -8.76
C PHE A 149 11.12 -8.49 -8.91
N SER A 150 11.59 -8.76 -10.11
CA SER A 150 12.97 -8.44 -10.50
C SER A 150 13.20 -6.91 -10.48
N PRO A 151 14.46 -6.44 -10.32
CA PRO A 151 14.78 -5.02 -10.30
C PRO A 151 14.31 -4.24 -11.54
N ASP A 152 14.24 -4.88 -12.69
CA ASP A 152 13.76 -4.32 -13.97
C ASP A 152 12.22 -4.43 -14.15
N GLY A 153 11.50 -5.01 -13.18
CA GLY A 153 10.05 -5.17 -13.21
C GLY A 153 9.52 -6.12 -14.29
N ASN A 154 10.37 -6.94 -14.92
CA ASN A 154 9.98 -7.80 -16.04
C ASN A 154 9.78 -9.26 -15.64
N GLN A 155 10.11 -9.63 -14.42
CA GLN A 155 9.95 -10.97 -13.88
C GLN A 155 9.41 -10.91 -12.47
N VAL A 156 8.75 -11.99 -12.03
CA VAL A 156 8.35 -12.20 -10.64
C VAL A 156 8.80 -13.60 -10.22
N ALA A 157 9.55 -13.66 -9.12
CA ALA A 157 9.85 -14.91 -8.44
C ALA A 157 8.90 -15.13 -7.28
N PHE A 158 8.48 -16.35 -7.02
CA PHE A 158 7.63 -16.70 -5.87
C PHE A 158 7.90 -18.13 -5.41
N VAL A 159 7.39 -18.48 -4.24
CA VAL A 159 7.44 -19.84 -3.70
C VAL A 159 6.05 -20.48 -3.81
N ARG A 160 6.01 -21.74 -4.24
CA ARG A 160 4.87 -22.63 -4.22
C ARG A 160 5.35 -24.06 -3.98
N ASP A 161 4.68 -24.79 -3.07
CA ASP A 161 4.99 -26.19 -2.75
C ASP A 161 6.49 -26.41 -2.44
N ASN A 162 7.08 -25.53 -1.61
CA ASN A 162 8.50 -25.49 -1.21
C ASN A 162 9.50 -25.25 -2.36
N ASN A 163 9.02 -24.97 -3.57
CA ASN A 163 9.86 -24.71 -4.72
C ASN A 163 9.79 -23.26 -5.18
N ILE A 164 10.88 -22.77 -5.76
CA ILE A 164 10.98 -21.44 -6.37
C ILE A 164 10.50 -21.52 -7.81
N PHE A 165 9.62 -20.62 -8.17
CA PHE A 165 9.13 -20.40 -9.53
C PHE A 165 9.51 -19.01 -10.01
N LEU A 166 9.72 -18.87 -11.30
CA LEU A 166 10.00 -17.62 -11.98
C LEU A 166 8.99 -17.42 -13.12
N VAL A 167 8.32 -16.28 -13.12
CA VAL A 167 7.44 -15.87 -14.23
C VAL A 167 8.06 -14.72 -14.98
N LYS A 168 8.23 -14.86 -16.28
CA LYS A 168 8.60 -13.77 -17.19
C LYS A 168 7.34 -13.10 -17.69
N LEU A 169 7.22 -11.80 -17.40
CA LEU A 169 6.01 -10.99 -17.72
C LEU A 169 5.99 -10.46 -19.16
N LEU A 170 7.03 -10.75 -19.92
CA LEU A 170 7.10 -10.43 -21.35
C LEU A 170 6.50 -11.60 -22.15
N TYR A 171 5.63 -11.27 -23.09
CA TYR A 171 5.04 -12.26 -24.02
C TYR A 171 4.12 -13.31 -23.37
N GLY A 172 3.35 -12.90 -22.34
CA GLY A 172 2.29 -13.74 -21.78
C GLY A 172 2.71 -14.63 -20.63
N ASN A 173 3.25 -14.09 -19.57
CA ASN A 173 3.46 -14.72 -18.25
C ASN A 173 3.99 -16.17 -18.32
N SER A 174 5.19 -16.34 -18.90
CA SER A 174 5.83 -17.65 -19.00
C SER A 174 6.42 -18.08 -17.65
N GLU A 175 5.80 -19.09 -17.01
CA GLU A 175 6.26 -19.70 -15.75
C GLU A 175 7.30 -20.79 -15.97
N SER A 176 8.31 -20.84 -15.12
CA SER A 176 9.28 -21.91 -15.02
C SER A 176 9.60 -22.24 -13.56
N GLN A 177 9.68 -23.52 -13.22
CA GLN A 177 10.17 -23.99 -11.93
C GLN A 177 11.71 -23.91 -11.92
N VAL A 178 12.27 -23.33 -10.84
CA VAL A 178 13.72 -23.11 -10.69
C VAL A 178 14.37 -24.14 -9.78
N THR A 179 13.67 -24.55 -8.72
CA THR A 179 14.13 -25.59 -7.79
C THR A 179 13.19 -26.79 -7.84
N GLU A 180 13.71 -27.94 -7.45
CA GLU A 180 12.98 -29.20 -7.34
C GLU A 180 13.42 -29.88 -6.06
N ASP A 181 12.52 -30.00 -5.08
CA ASP A 181 12.69 -30.72 -3.81
C ASP A 181 11.88 -32.02 -3.81
#